data_9162e8cc729e641523414d5e0ccad050
#
_entry.id   9162e8cc729e641523414d5e0ccad050
#
_cell.length_a   1.000
_cell.length_b   1.000
_cell.length_c   1.000
_cell.angle_alpha   90.00
_cell.angle_beta   90.00
_cell.angle_gamma   90.00
#
_symmetry.space_group_name_H-M   'P 1'
#
loop_
_entity.id
_entity.type
_entity.pdbx_description
1 polymer ?
#
loop_
_entity_poly.entity_id
_entity_poly.type
_entity_poly.pdbx_seq_one_letter_code
_entity_poly.pdbx_strand_id
1 'polypeptide(L)'
;MRTIALGVVPLTTTAIAARLGPVALGGQQIAMRVWYLLALLLDALAVPAQVYVSSSLGAGDPDQAHRVGQRCLRLGLIAGIGLGVVTAGLAFWVPALFTADTGIRHAATVALLVAALTQPMAALAFVLDGLILGISDYVAMRRAMILAIAAYVPVAALVLAFHGLGLPGIWVALGLWLAARAALLWRRWRAEFSPPAPP
;
A
#
# COMPACT_ATOMS: atom_id res chain seq x y z
N MET A 1 -15.02 5.79 -4.97
CA MET A 1 -14.64 5.56 -3.55
C MET A 1 -13.19 5.09 -3.37
N ARG A 2 -12.67 4.11 -4.17
CA ARG A 2 -11.24 3.70 -4.13
C ARG A 2 -10.30 4.90 -4.27
N THR A 3 -10.49 5.72 -5.27
CA THR A 3 -9.67 6.90 -5.56
C THR A 3 -9.66 7.92 -4.42
N ILE A 4 -10.80 8.13 -3.75
CA ILE A 4 -10.90 9.05 -2.60
C ILE A 4 -10.09 8.51 -1.41
N ALA A 5 -10.24 7.22 -1.08
CA ALA A 5 -9.50 6.62 0.03
C ALA A 5 -7.99 6.59 -0.22
N LEU A 6 -7.57 6.33 -1.48
CA LEU A 6 -6.16 6.39 -1.88
C LEU A 6 -5.58 7.82 -1.87
N GLY A 7 -6.43 8.86 -1.91
CA GLY A 7 -6.02 10.26 -1.80
C GLY A 7 -6.02 10.78 -0.36
N VAL A 8 -7.01 10.40 0.45
CA VAL A 8 -7.20 10.95 1.81
C VAL A 8 -6.03 10.58 2.74
N VAL A 9 -5.59 9.31 2.75
CA VAL A 9 -4.51 8.88 3.65
C VAL A 9 -3.18 9.58 3.32
N PRO A 10 -2.69 9.65 2.08
CA PRO A 10 -1.49 10.42 1.74
C PRO A 10 -1.60 11.92 2.05
N LEU A 11 -2.78 12.53 1.86
CA LEU A 11 -3.01 13.93 2.23
C LEU A 11 -2.92 14.14 3.74
N THR A 12 -3.52 13.26 4.53
CA THR A 12 -3.44 13.36 6.00
C THR A 12 -2.03 13.13 6.51
N THR A 13 -1.25 12.20 5.93
CA THR A 13 0.16 12.00 6.28
C THR A 13 0.98 13.27 6.04
N THR A 14 0.75 13.95 4.91
CA THR A 14 1.43 15.21 4.59
C THR A 14 1.01 16.34 5.53
N ALA A 15 -0.27 16.42 5.89
CA ALA A 15 -0.76 17.40 6.86
C ALA A 15 -0.16 17.18 8.26
N ILE A 16 0.03 15.93 8.69
CA ILE A 16 0.70 15.60 9.95
C ILE A 16 2.18 15.97 9.86
N ALA A 17 2.88 15.66 8.77
CA ALA A 17 4.27 16.03 8.57
C ALA A 17 4.50 17.55 8.62
N ALA A 18 3.54 18.33 8.10
CA ALA A 18 3.59 19.79 8.19
C ALA A 18 3.56 20.32 9.64
N ARG A 19 2.85 19.62 10.55
CA ARG A 19 2.82 19.97 11.98
C ARG A 19 4.08 19.58 12.73
N LEU A 20 4.85 18.62 12.21
CA LEU A 20 6.14 18.21 12.77
C LEU A 20 7.30 19.15 12.39
N GLY A 21 7.06 20.08 11.48
CA GLY A 21 8.02 21.11 11.08
C GLY A 21 8.56 20.96 9.65
N PRO A 22 9.35 21.95 9.19
CA PRO A 22 9.78 22.04 7.80
C PRO A 22 10.67 20.88 7.34
N VAL A 23 11.53 20.36 8.21
CA VAL A 23 12.42 19.23 7.92
C VAL A 23 11.60 17.95 7.67
N ALA A 24 10.62 17.67 8.54
CA ALA A 24 9.72 16.52 8.39
C ALA A 24 8.87 16.65 7.13
N LEU A 25 8.34 17.84 6.85
CA LEU A 25 7.55 18.10 5.64
C LEU A 25 8.39 17.91 4.37
N GLY A 26 9.63 18.44 4.34
CA GLY A 26 10.54 18.26 3.20
C GLY A 26 10.86 16.79 2.95
N GLY A 27 11.20 16.05 4.02
CA GLY A 27 11.44 14.60 3.93
C GLY A 27 10.20 13.82 3.45
N GLN A 28 9.02 14.17 3.96
CA GLN A 28 7.74 13.58 3.53
C GLN A 28 7.47 13.81 2.04
N GLN A 29 7.69 15.01 1.54
CA GLN A 29 7.46 15.33 0.12
C GLN A 29 8.35 14.49 -0.82
N ILE A 30 9.63 14.32 -0.47
CA ILE A 30 10.55 13.48 -1.24
C ILE A 30 10.09 12.02 -1.21
N ALA A 31 9.82 11.49 -0.03
CA ALA A 31 9.42 10.10 0.15
C ALA A 31 8.08 9.80 -0.54
N MET A 32 7.11 10.72 -0.50
CA MET A 32 5.83 10.57 -1.19
C MET A 32 5.95 10.55 -2.71
N ARG A 33 6.87 11.31 -3.31
CA ARG A 33 7.12 11.24 -4.76
C ARG A 33 7.60 9.85 -5.18
N VAL A 34 8.54 9.29 -4.41
CA VAL A 34 9.01 7.92 -4.64
C VAL A 34 7.87 6.92 -4.43
N TRP A 35 7.10 7.07 -3.36
CA TRP A 35 5.98 6.19 -3.07
C TRP A 35 4.91 6.19 -4.16
N TYR A 36 4.56 7.35 -4.74
CA TYR A 36 3.62 7.42 -5.86
C TYR A 36 4.16 6.69 -7.11
N LEU A 37 5.46 6.79 -7.39
CA LEU A 37 6.08 6.03 -8.47
C LEU A 37 5.98 4.52 -8.21
N LEU A 38 6.29 4.07 -6.99
CA LEU A 38 6.16 2.67 -6.60
C LEU A 38 4.71 2.18 -6.68
N ALA A 39 3.74 2.99 -6.24
CA ALA A 39 2.32 2.68 -6.35
C ALA A 39 1.88 2.50 -7.81
N LEU A 40 2.36 3.36 -8.72
CA LEU A 40 2.10 3.23 -10.15
C LEU A 40 2.65 1.93 -10.73
N LEU A 41 3.86 1.53 -10.34
CA LEU A 41 4.45 0.25 -10.73
C LEU A 41 3.65 -0.95 -10.20
N LEU A 42 3.12 -0.86 -8.97
CA LEU A 42 2.27 -1.90 -8.40
C LEU A 42 0.88 -1.96 -9.06
N ASP A 43 0.32 -0.81 -9.47
CA ASP A 43 -0.93 -0.79 -10.24
C ASP A 43 -0.76 -1.49 -11.61
N ALA A 44 0.42 -1.42 -12.22
CA ALA A 44 0.72 -2.14 -13.46
C ALA A 44 0.63 -3.68 -13.30
N LEU A 45 0.74 -4.20 -12.08
CA LEU A 45 0.50 -5.62 -11.77
C LEU A 45 -0.98 -5.88 -11.41
N ALA A 46 -1.64 -4.93 -10.77
CA ALA A 46 -3.03 -5.05 -10.33
C ALA A 46 -4.02 -5.09 -11.51
N VAL A 47 -3.78 -4.29 -12.57
CA VAL A 47 -4.67 -4.21 -13.74
C VAL A 47 -4.73 -5.53 -14.51
N PRO A 48 -3.62 -6.19 -14.91
CA PRO A 48 -3.68 -7.52 -15.51
C PRO A 48 -4.36 -8.56 -14.61
N ALA A 49 -4.09 -8.54 -13.30
CA ALA A 49 -4.72 -9.46 -12.35
C ALA A 49 -6.25 -9.33 -12.38
N GLN A 50 -6.77 -8.10 -12.40
CA GLN A 50 -8.20 -7.82 -12.55
C GLN A 50 -8.75 -8.40 -13.85
N VAL A 51 -8.11 -8.13 -14.99
CA VAL A 51 -8.57 -8.55 -16.32
C VAL A 51 -8.61 -10.07 -16.43
N TYR A 52 -7.53 -10.75 -16.02
CA TYR A 52 -7.46 -12.22 -16.11
C TYR A 52 -8.48 -12.91 -15.21
N VAL A 53 -8.71 -12.42 -13.99
CA VAL A 53 -9.72 -12.98 -13.10
C VAL A 53 -11.12 -12.76 -13.66
N SER A 54 -11.45 -11.55 -14.11
CA SER A 54 -12.77 -11.26 -14.66
C SER A 54 -13.05 -12.05 -15.95
N SER A 55 -12.06 -12.23 -16.83
CA SER A 55 -12.22 -13.02 -18.05
C SER A 55 -12.42 -14.51 -17.76
N SER A 56 -11.67 -15.08 -16.79
CA SER A 56 -11.84 -16.49 -16.39
C SER A 56 -13.23 -16.74 -15.78
N LEU A 57 -13.70 -15.83 -14.94
CA LEU A 57 -15.06 -15.94 -14.39
C LEU A 57 -16.14 -15.77 -15.47
N GLY A 58 -15.94 -14.83 -16.42
CA GLY A 58 -16.83 -14.63 -17.55
C GLY A 58 -16.89 -15.86 -18.49
N ALA A 59 -15.81 -16.65 -18.55
CA ALA A 59 -15.77 -17.92 -19.27
C ALA A 59 -16.37 -19.10 -18.48
N GLY A 60 -16.83 -18.89 -17.24
CA GLY A 60 -17.40 -19.93 -16.39
C GLY A 60 -16.36 -20.87 -15.75
N ASP A 61 -15.08 -20.45 -15.67
CA ASP A 61 -14.00 -21.23 -15.06
C ASP A 61 -13.47 -20.56 -13.76
N PRO A 62 -14.15 -20.79 -12.62
CA PRO A 62 -13.73 -20.23 -11.33
C PRO A 62 -12.40 -20.83 -10.85
N ASP A 63 -12.09 -22.09 -11.21
CA ASP A 63 -10.82 -22.72 -10.83
C ASP A 63 -9.64 -22.05 -11.54
N GLN A 64 -9.79 -21.68 -12.80
CA GLN A 64 -8.80 -20.89 -13.52
C GLN A 64 -8.64 -19.51 -12.89
N ALA A 65 -9.74 -18.82 -12.54
CA ALA A 65 -9.70 -17.54 -11.86
C ALA A 65 -8.90 -17.64 -10.55
N HIS A 66 -9.13 -18.66 -9.74
CA HIS A 66 -8.39 -18.92 -8.52
C HIS A 66 -6.89 -19.15 -8.77
N ARG A 67 -6.54 -20.04 -9.72
CA ARG A 67 -5.13 -20.33 -10.08
C ARG A 67 -4.39 -19.08 -10.55
N VAL A 68 -5.03 -18.30 -11.41
CA VAL A 68 -4.44 -17.03 -11.91
C VAL A 68 -4.26 -16.04 -10.77
N GLY A 69 -5.26 -15.87 -9.90
CA GLY A 69 -5.18 -14.99 -8.75
C GLY A 69 -4.02 -15.36 -7.82
N GLN A 70 -3.82 -16.65 -7.54
CA GLN A 70 -2.68 -17.13 -6.73
C GLN A 70 -1.32 -16.83 -7.39
N ARG A 71 -1.22 -16.97 -8.73
CA ARG A 71 0.00 -16.59 -9.47
C ARG A 71 0.27 -15.10 -9.39
N CYS A 72 -0.76 -14.27 -9.57
CA CYS A 72 -0.65 -12.81 -9.45
C CYS A 72 -0.19 -12.38 -8.05
N LEU A 73 -0.69 -13.02 -7.00
CA LEU A 73 -0.27 -12.75 -5.62
C LEU A 73 1.20 -13.11 -5.38
N ARG A 74 1.67 -14.26 -5.89
CA ARG A 74 3.08 -14.65 -5.80
C ARG A 74 3.99 -13.68 -6.55
N LEU A 75 3.62 -13.33 -7.78
CA LEU A 75 4.37 -12.36 -8.59
C LEU A 75 4.37 -10.97 -7.95
N GLY A 76 3.22 -10.54 -7.41
CA GLY A 76 3.10 -9.29 -6.66
C GLY A 76 4.02 -9.27 -5.44
N LEU A 77 4.07 -10.36 -4.67
CA LEU A 77 4.97 -10.45 -3.51
C LEU A 77 6.44 -10.38 -3.92
N ILE A 78 6.85 -11.12 -4.96
CA ILE A 78 8.22 -11.08 -5.49
C ILE A 78 8.57 -9.67 -5.97
N ALA A 79 7.68 -9.04 -6.73
CA ALA A 79 7.86 -7.67 -7.21
C ALA A 79 7.93 -6.67 -6.03
N GLY A 80 7.07 -6.83 -5.01
CA GLY A 80 7.10 -6.00 -3.81
C GLY A 80 8.40 -6.13 -3.02
N ILE A 81 8.92 -7.34 -2.87
CA ILE A 81 10.25 -7.57 -2.25
C ILE A 81 11.34 -6.91 -3.10
N GLY A 82 11.34 -7.12 -4.42
CA GLY A 82 12.30 -6.52 -5.33
C GLY A 82 12.29 -4.99 -5.28
N LEU A 83 11.08 -4.38 -5.35
CA LEU A 83 10.92 -2.93 -5.23
C LEU A 83 11.35 -2.43 -3.84
N GLY A 84 11.11 -3.19 -2.78
CA GLY A 84 11.58 -2.89 -1.43
C GLY A 84 13.10 -2.85 -1.36
N VAL A 85 13.78 -3.87 -1.89
CA VAL A 85 15.25 -3.93 -1.94
C VAL A 85 15.82 -2.76 -2.75
N VAL A 86 15.27 -2.49 -3.93
CA VAL A 86 15.69 -1.35 -4.77
C VAL A 86 15.47 -0.03 -4.03
N THR A 87 14.31 0.17 -3.39
CA THR A 87 14.00 1.38 -2.63
C THR A 87 14.97 1.55 -1.45
N ALA A 88 15.26 0.48 -0.71
CA ALA A 88 16.22 0.52 0.40
C ALA A 88 17.62 0.89 -0.09
N GLY A 89 18.09 0.32 -1.20
CA GLY A 89 19.39 0.65 -1.79
C GLY A 89 19.48 2.09 -2.28
N LEU A 90 18.40 2.61 -2.85
CA LEU A 90 18.33 3.97 -3.37
C LEU A 90 18.01 5.03 -2.29
N ALA A 91 17.55 4.61 -1.09
CA ALA A 91 17.13 5.52 -0.03
C ALA A 91 18.20 6.51 0.41
N PHE A 92 19.48 6.15 0.27
CA PHE A 92 20.60 7.01 0.63
C PHE A 92 20.99 8.00 -0.48
N TRP A 93 20.67 7.70 -1.74
CA TRP A 93 21.07 8.50 -2.91
C TRP A 93 19.94 9.43 -3.37
N VAL A 94 18.71 8.93 -3.40
CA VAL A 94 17.57 9.67 -3.94
C VAL A 94 17.33 11.00 -3.22
N PRO A 95 17.35 11.11 -1.88
CA PRO A 95 17.15 12.40 -1.22
C PRO A 95 18.20 13.46 -1.60
N ALA A 96 19.44 13.03 -1.88
CA ALA A 96 20.51 13.94 -2.28
C ALA A 96 20.28 14.62 -3.65
N LEU A 97 19.45 14.02 -4.51
CA LEU A 97 19.06 14.60 -5.80
C LEU A 97 18.04 15.75 -5.64
N PHE A 98 17.31 15.79 -4.53
CA PHE A 98 16.23 16.75 -4.30
C PHE A 98 16.64 17.95 -3.44
N THR A 99 17.61 17.77 -2.53
CA THR A 99 18.00 18.83 -1.59
C THR A 99 19.44 18.71 -1.13
N ALA A 100 20.06 19.84 -0.79
CA ALA A 100 21.36 19.91 -0.12
C ALA A 100 21.24 19.87 1.42
N ASP A 101 20.05 20.10 1.98
CA ASP A 101 19.81 20.11 3.42
C ASP A 101 19.96 18.70 4.02
N THR A 102 20.91 18.57 4.94
CA THR A 102 21.25 17.27 5.56
C THR A 102 20.11 16.74 6.45
N GLY A 103 19.38 17.62 7.12
CA GLY A 103 18.24 17.25 7.96
C GLY A 103 17.10 16.67 7.14
N ILE A 104 16.75 17.33 6.03
CA ILE A 104 15.71 16.84 5.10
C ILE A 104 16.15 15.53 4.44
N ARG A 105 17.43 15.42 4.04
CA ARG A 105 17.98 14.16 3.50
C ARG A 105 17.80 13.02 4.48
N HIS A 106 18.22 13.22 5.73
CA HIS A 106 18.12 12.19 6.77
C HIS A 106 16.66 11.79 6.99
N ALA A 107 15.75 12.76 7.14
CA ALA A 107 14.31 12.50 7.30
C ALA A 107 13.73 11.70 6.12
N ALA A 108 14.06 12.07 4.88
CA ALA A 108 13.62 11.36 3.68
C ALA A 108 14.20 9.94 3.61
N THR A 109 15.48 9.75 3.93
CA THR A 109 16.13 8.43 3.96
C THR A 109 15.41 7.49 4.91
N VAL A 110 15.15 7.93 6.14
CA VAL A 110 14.46 7.10 7.14
C VAL A 110 13.03 6.77 6.67
N ALA A 111 12.30 7.74 6.11
CA ALA A 111 10.99 7.52 5.55
C ALA A 111 11.00 6.49 4.40
N LEU A 112 11.98 6.56 3.50
CA LEU A 112 12.14 5.62 2.39
C LEU A 112 12.52 4.22 2.86
N LEU A 113 13.32 4.08 3.92
CA LEU A 113 13.62 2.78 4.51
C LEU A 113 12.38 2.12 5.11
N VAL A 114 11.54 2.87 5.82
CA VAL A 114 10.25 2.36 6.32
C VAL A 114 9.32 2.01 5.15
N ALA A 115 9.27 2.85 4.11
CA ALA A 115 8.52 2.56 2.90
C ALA A 115 9.01 1.26 2.24
N ALA A 116 10.32 1.05 2.13
CA ALA A 116 10.93 -0.16 1.57
C ALA A 116 10.51 -1.43 2.32
N LEU A 117 10.50 -1.39 3.65
CA LEU A 117 10.06 -2.52 4.49
C LEU A 117 8.58 -2.85 4.29
N THR A 118 7.75 -1.86 3.97
CA THR A 118 6.30 -2.04 3.77
C THR A 118 5.93 -2.39 2.34
N GLN A 119 6.87 -2.38 1.38
CA GLN A 119 6.61 -2.65 -0.03
C GLN A 119 5.98 -4.04 -0.32
N PRO A 120 6.39 -5.14 0.32
CA PRO A 120 5.73 -6.43 0.11
C PRO A 120 4.24 -6.39 0.48
N MET A 121 3.89 -5.69 1.58
CA MET A 121 2.49 -5.49 1.99
C MET A 121 1.74 -4.58 1.03
N ALA A 122 2.38 -3.52 0.55
CA ALA A 122 1.82 -2.64 -0.48
C ALA A 122 1.49 -3.44 -1.74
N ALA A 123 2.43 -4.24 -2.24
CA ALA A 123 2.24 -5.06 -3.43
C ALA A 123 1.07 -6.03 -3.28
N LEU A 124 0.96 -6.72 -2.16
CA LEU A 124 -0.18 -7.59 -1.87
C LEU A 124 -1.50 -6.81 -1.85
N ALA A 125 -1.53 -5.62 -1.22
CA ALA A 125 -2.73 -4.79 -1.18
C ALA A 125 -3.18 -4.36 -2.57
N PHE A 126 -2.26 -3.94 -3.44
CA PHE A 126 -2.56 -3.50 -4.80
C PHE A 126 -3.03 -4.67 -5.69
N VAL A 127 -2.35 -5.83 -5.63
CA VAL A 127 -2.79 -7.02 -6.38
C VAL A 127 -4.16 -7.48 -5.90
N LEU A 128 -4.40 -7.53 -4.59
CA LEU A 128 -5.70 -7.89 -4.03
C LEU A 128 -6.81 -6.92 -4.43
N ASP A 129 -6.52 -5.62 -4.55
CA ASP A 129 -7.48 -4.67 -5.13
C ASP A 129 -7.90 -5.11 -6.54
N GLY A 130 -6.92 -5.46 -7.40
CA GLY A 130 -7.18 -5.97 -8.74
C GLY A 130 -8.04 -7.24 -8.72
N LEU A 131 -7.70 -8.20 -7.86
CA LEU A 131 -8.45 -9.46 -7.74
C LEU A 131 -9.90 -9.24 -7.28
N ILE A 132 -10.12 -8.41 -6.27
CA ILE A 132 -11.47 -8.09 -5.75
C ILE A 132 -12.29 -7.29 -6.77
N LEU A 133 -11.66 -6.41 -7.53
CA LEU A 133 -12.31 -5.74 -8.67
C LEU A 133 -12.63 -6.74 -9.78
N GLY A 134 -11.76 -7.74 -10.02
CA GLY A 134 -11.98 -8.81 -10.99
C GLY A 134 -13.20 -9.68 -10.69
N ILE A 135 -13.49 -9.94 -9.42
CA ILE A 135 -14.74 -10.62 -8.98
C ILE A 135 -15.92 -9.65 -8.82
N SER A 136 -15.75 -8.36 -9.15
CA SER A 136 -16.78 -7.31 -9.07
C SER A 136 -17.37 -7.08 -7.68
N ASP A 137 -16.64 -7.42 -6.59
CA ASP A 137 -17.10 -7.21 -5.22
C ASP A 137 -16.74 -5.80 -4.70
N TYR A 138 -17.44 -4.81 -5.21
CA TYR A 138 -17.26 -3.41 -4.81
C TYR A 138 -17.65 -3.13 -3.35
N VAL A 139 -18.52 -3.98 -2.77
CA VAL A 139 -18.95 -3.84 -1.36
C VAL A 139 -17.81 -4.23 -0.44
N ALA A 140 -17.17 -5.37 -0.69
CA ALA A 140 -15.99 -5.80 0.07
C ALA A 140 -14.85 -4.79 -0.07
N MET A 141 -14.59 -4.27 -1.28
CA MET A 141 -13.61 -3.22 -1.52
C MET A 141 -13.87 -1.99 -0.66
N ARG A 142 -15.11 -1.48 -0.65
CA ARG A 142 -15.48 -0.30 0.15
C ARG A 142 -15.33 -0.56 1.64
N ARG A 143 -15.77 -1.72 2.13
CA ARG A 143 -15.64 -2.10 3.55
C ARG A 143 -14.17 -2.18 3.96
N ALA A 144 -13.33 -2.83 3.15
CA ALA A 144 -11.90 -2.93 3.42
C ALA A 144 -11.23 -1.55 3.49
N MET A 145 -11.57 -0.61 2.60
CA MET A 145 -11.05 0.76 2.62
C MET A 145 -11.44 1.51 3.89
N ILE A 146 -12.72 1.44 4.30
CA ILE A 146 -13.21 2.12 5.51
C ILE A 146 -12.53 1.54 6.76
N LEU A 147 -12.48 0.21 6.88
CA LEU A 147 -11.86 -0.45 8.03
C LEU A 147 -10.35 -0.22 8.11
N ALA A 148 -9.67 -0.18 6.96
CA ALA A 148 -8.25 0.14 6.91
C ALA A 148 -7.97 1.58 7.35
N ILE A 149 -8.83 2.56 6.97
CA ILE A 149 -8.74 3.93 7.46
C ILE A 149 -8.98 3.97 8.98
N ALA A 150 -9.95 3.22 9.49
CA ALA A 150 -10.21 3.13 10.93
C ALA A 150 -8.99 2.57 11.71
N ALA A 151 -8.22 1.65 11.10
CA ALA A 151 -6.97 1.17 11.68
C ALA A 151 -5.82 2.20 11.61
N TYR A 152 -5.82 3.05 10.58
CA TYR A 152 -4.82 4.12 10.40
C TYR A 152 -4.99 5.26 11.42
N VAL A 153 -6.24 5.68 11.68
CA VAL A 153 -6.55 6.89 12.47
C VAL A 153 -5.94 6.88 13.89
N PRO A 154 -6.02 5.79 14.68
CA PRO A 154 -5.42 5.76 16.02
C PRO A 154 -3.90 5.97 15.99
N VAL A 155 -3.21 5.36 15.03
CA VAL A 155 -1.74 5.47 14.91
C VAL A 155 -1.35 6.88 14.45
N ALA A 156 -2.09 7.45 13.51
CA ALA A 156 -1.90 8.84 13.09
C ALA A 156 -2.13 9.83 14.25
N ALA A 157 -3.14 9.57 15.09
CA ALA A 157 -3.39 10.35 16.30
C ALA A 157 -2.26 10.23 17.33
N LEU A 158 -1.70 9.02 17.52
CA LEU A 158 -0.54 8.82 18.39
C LEU A 158 0.69 9.58 17.89
N VAL A 159 0.93 9.64 16.59
CA VAL A 159 2.04 10.44 16.03
C VAL A 159 1.85 11.91 16.30
N LEU A 160 0.62 12.42 16.24
CA LEU A 160 0.30 13.81 16.60
C LEU A 160 0.46 14.09 18.10
N ALA A 161 0.10 13.13 18.95
CA ALA A 161 0.22 13.27 20.40
C ALA A 161 1.68 13.16 20.88
N PHE A 162 2.45 12.27 20.25
CA PHE A 162 3.85 12.00 20.61
C PHE A 162 4.78 12.40 19.48
N HIS A 163 5.18 13.69 19.45
CA HIS A 163 6.07 14.25 18.42
C HIS A 163 7.40 13.50 18.27
N GLY A 164 7.83 12.75 19.30
CA GLY A 164 9.03 11.91 19.26
C GLY A 164 8.97 10.76 18.25
N LEU A 165 7.77 10.34 17.79
CA LEU A 165 7.62 9.34 16.73
C LEU A 165 7.97 9.89 15.34
N GLY A 166 7.92 11.19 15.15
CA GLY A 166 8.36 11.89 13.96
C GLY A 166 7.84 11.34 12.64
N LEU A 167 8.60 11.56 11.59
CA LEU A 167 8.29 11.09 10.24
C LEU A 167 8.23 9.55 10.12
N PRO A 168 9.09 8.75 10.78
CA PRO A 168 8.98 7.29 10.76
C PRO A 168 7.63 6.78 11.24
N GLY A 169 7.06 7.38 12.28
CA GLY A 169 5.73 7.01 12.81
C GLY A 169 4.62 7.17 11.77
N ILE A 170 4.68 8.23 10.95
CA ILE A 170 3.73 8.44 9.84
C ILE A 170 3.83 7.30 8.83
N TRP A 171 5.03 6.88 8.46
CA TRP A 171 5.25 5.81 7.49
C TRP A 171 4.90 4.43 8.03
N VAL A 172 5.08 4.19 9.33
CA VAL A 172 4.56 2.99 10.01
C VAL A 172 3.03 2.97 9.97
N ALA A 173 2.37 4.11 10.24
CA ALA A 173 0.91 4.22 10.14
C ALA A 173 0.41 3.92 8.72
N LEU A 174 1.10 4.41 7.68
CA LEU A 174 0.81 4.12 6.28
C LEU A 174 1.00 2.62 5.97
N GLY A 175 2.06 2.01 6.48
CA GLY A 175 2.32 0.58 6.35
C GLY A 175 1.23 -0.27 7.01
N LEU A 176 0.76 0.09 8.19
CA LEU A 176 -0.34 -0.57 8.88
C LEU A 176 -1.66 -0.44 8.13
N TRP A 177 -1.94 0.72 7.53
CA TRP A 177 -3.09 0.91 6.65
C TRP A 177 -3.05 -0.06 5.46
N LEU A 178 -1.89 -0.21 4.79
CA LEU A 178 -1.70 -1.14 3.69
C LEU A 178 -1.85 -2.60 4.14
N ALA A 179 -1.28 -2.96 5.30
CA ALA A 179 -1.37 -4.30 5.87
C ALA A 179 -2.81 -4.66 6.26
N ALA A 180 -3.53 -3.76 6.92
CA ALA A 180 -4.95 -3.95 7.26
C ALA A 180 -5.81 -4.16 6.01
N ARG A 181 -5.59 -3.32 4.99
CA ARG A 181 -6.29 -3.45 3.70
C ARG A 181 -5.98 -4.78 3.03
N ALA A 182 -4.71 -5.17 2.94
CA ALA A 182 -4.30 -6.45 2.37
C ALA A 182 -4.93 -7.63 3.12
N ALA A 183 -4.93 -7.61 4.45
CA ALA A 183 -5.51 -8.68 5.27
C ALA A 183 -7.02 -8.82 5.07
N LEU A 184 -7.76 -7.70 5.00
CA LEU A 184 -9.21 -7.71 4.79
C LEU A 184 -9.57 -8.23 3.40
N LEU A 185 -8.88 -7.77 2.36
CA LEU A 185 -9.10 -8.21 0.98
C LEU A 185 -8.66 -9.67 0.78
N TRP A 186 -7.56 -10.09 1.42
CA TRP A 186 -7.12 -11.49 1.42
C TRP A 186 -8.17 -12.43 2.02
N ARG A 187 -8.76 -12.05 3.16
CA ARG A 187 -9.84 -12.85 3.79
C ARG A 187 -11.03 -12.98 2.85
N ARG A 188 -11.42 -11.90 2.16
CA ARG A 188 -12.51 -11.92 1.20
C ARG A 188 -12.20 -12.78 -0.03
N TRP A 189 -10.98 -12.64 -0.59
CA TRP A 189 -10.51 -13.47 -1.69
C TRP A 189 -10.54 -14.95 -1.36
N ARG A 190 -10.03 -15.33 -0.19
CA ARG A 190 -10.09 -16.73 0.27
C ARG A 190 -11.50 -17.25 0.43
N ALA A 191 -12.41 -16.44 0.96
CA ALA A 191 -13.81 -16.83 1.15
C ALA A 191 -14.54 -17.10 -0.17
N GLU A 192 -14.17 -16.40 -1.25
CA GLU A 192 -14.77 -16.59 -2.59
C GLU A 192 -14.54 -18.00 -3.14
N PHE A 193 -13.34 -18.53 -2.93
CA PHE A 193 -12.91 -19.84 -3.48
C PHE A 193 -12.81 -20.93 -2.40
N SER A 194 -13.38 -20.70 -1.21
CA SER A 194 -13.51 -21.75 -0.20
C SER A 194 -14.68 -22.67 -0.55
N PRO A 195 -14.54 -24.00 -0.37
CA PRO A 195 -15.67 -24.90 -0.53
C PRO A 195 -16.81 -24.48 0.42
N PRO A 196 -18.07 -24.63 0.02
CA PRO A 196 -19.21 -24.36 0.91
C PRO A 196 -19.05 -25.21 2.18
N ALA A 197 -19.38 -24.60 3.33
CA ALA A 197 -19.37 -25.34 4.61
C ALA A 197 -20.29 -26.56 4.46
N PRO A 198 -19.91 -27.74 4.99
CA PRO A 198 -20.78 -28.91 5.01
C PRO A 198 -22.07 -28.57 5.76
N PRO A 199 -23.23 -29.10 5.30
CA PRO A 199 -24.54 -28.85 5.88
C PRO A 199 -24.64 -29.26 7.35
#